data_96fc152ee1f13ed574423ade3b2bef87
#
_entry.id   96fc152ee1f13ed574423ade3b2bef87
#
_cell.length_a   1.000
_cell.length_b   1.000
_cell.length_c   1.000
_cell.angle_alpha   90.00
_cell.angle_beta   90.00
_cell.angle_gamma   90.00
#
_symmetry.space_group_name_H-M   'P 1'
#
loop_
_entity.id
_entity.type
_entity.pdbx_description
1 polymer ?
#
loop_
_entity_poly.entity_id
_entity_poly.type
_entity_poly.pdbx_seq_one_letter_code
_entity_poly.pdbx_strand_id
1 'polypeptide(L)'
;YANQTIQPRTKITSDMISFMNVPASFIKGSYYSSSDQIEGKYAKSDVMIAEGSIFYTDFLTDSSNVSNSAFSSVKSNETVISYKVDMDATYANSMMPGDIINVYLKAKSDDGTIMFGKFIGNVKILDMKDANGQRVFENTTEARSPAYMLFALPEDIHLLFRKALYLRNGYDVELILVPNTEKVEKDADVYLSSKYIQDFINDKTKMVSVDEILSSTDDKVNTTENNDNK
;
A
#
# COMPACT_ATOMS: atom_id res chain seq x y z
N TYR A 1 -29.26 0.72 16.12
CA TYR A 1 -29.51 1.10 14.75
C TYR A 1 -28.54 2.19 14.29
N ALA A 2 -28.35 2.32 12.99
CA ALA A 2 -27.59 3.40 12.40
C ALA A 2 -28.37 4.72 12.49
N ASN A 3 -27.78 5.76 13.10
CA ASN A 3 -28.44 7.08 13.22
C ASN A 3 -28.19 8.00 12.00
N GLN A 4 -27.45 7.52 11.04
CA GLN A 4 -27.18 8.17 9.75
C GLN A 4 -26.93 7.11 8.65
N THR A 5 -27.00 7.50 7.39
CA THR A 5 -26.63 6.63 6.28
C THR A 5 -25.13 6.39 6.28
N ILE A 6 -24.72 5.12 6.30
CA ILE A 6 -23.32 4.69 6.34
C ILE A 6 -22.93 4.12 4.97
N GLN A 7 -21.93 4.72 4.36
CA GLN A 7 -21.45 4.29 3.05
C GLN A 7 -20.63 3.00 3.13
N PRO A 8 -20.53 2.22 2.05
CA PRO A 8 -19.64 1.07 1.98
C PRO A 8 -18.22 1.39 2.45
N ARG A 9 -17.57 0.42 3.11
CA ARG A 9 -16.19 0.53 3.62
C ARG A 9 -15.97 1.59 4.71
N THR A 10 -17.02 2.18 5.23
CA THR A 10 -16.94 3.15 6.32
C THR A 10 -16.71 2.43 7.64
N LYS A 11 -15.73 2.89 8.42
CA LYS A 11 -15.52 2.44 9.80
C LYS A 11 -16.66 2.94 10.67
N ILE A 12 -17.26 2.03 11.44
CA ILE A 12 -18.34 2.39 12.37
C ILE A 12 -17.72 2.97 13.64
N THR A 13 -18.18 4.15 13.99
CA THR A 13 -17.80 4.88 15.20
C THR A 13 -19.01 5.01 16.14
N SER A 14 -18.78 5.30 17.42
CA SER A 14 -19.84 5.37 18.43
C SER A 14 -20.91 6.42 18.12
N ASP A 15 -20.54 7.52 17.46
CA ASP A 15 -21.45 8.58 17.02
C ASP A 15 -22.43 8.15 15.91
N MET A 16 -22.15 7.04 15.22
CA MET A 16 -23.04 6.46 14.19
C MET A 16 -24.06 5.48 14.75
N ILE A 17 -24.01 5.17 16.05
CA ILE A 17 -24.81 4.13 16.69
C ILE A 17 -25.83 4.76 17.63
N SER A 18 -27.10 4.37 17.50
CA SER A 18 -28.15 4.69 18.45
C SER A 18 -28.92 3.44 18.87
N PHE A 19 -29.60 3.51 20.02
CA PHE A 19 -30.34 2.39 20.57
C PHE A 19 -31.84 2.61 20.48
N MET A 20 -32.58 1.52 20.26
CA MET A 20 -34.04 1.49 20.30
C MET A 20 -34.50 0.16 20.91
N ASN A 21 -35.63 0.20 21.58
CA ASN A 21 -36.28 -1.02 22.05
C ASN A 21 -37.24 -1.52 20.97
N VAL A 22 -36.95 -2.71 20.43
CA VAL A 22 -37.77 -3.34 19.40
C VAL A 22 -38.20 -4.72 19.89
N PRO A 23 -39.49 -5.10 19.78
CA PRO A 23 -39.91 -6.46 20.09
C PRO A 23 -39.14 -7.47 19.21
N ALA A 24 -38.62 -8.53 19.83
CA ALA A 24 -37.79 -9.53 19.14
C ALA A 24 -38.48 -10.19 17.93
N SER A 25 -39.84 -10.21 17.94
CA SER A 25 -40.63 -10.75 16.84
C SER A 25 -40.54 -9.93 15.53
N PHE A 26 -40.10 -8.67 15.61
CA PHE A 26 -39.94 -7.80 14.43
C PHE A 26 -38.55 -7.94 13.77
N ILE A 27 -37.56 -8.43 14.51
CA ILE A 27 -36.21 -8.58 14.01
C ILE A 27 -36.04 -9.98 13.46
N LYS A 28 -35.64 -10.10 12.21
CA LYS A 28 -35.33 -11.38 11.56
C LYS A 28 -33.88 -11.37 11.10
N GLY A 29 -33.20 -12.51 11.25
CA GLY A 29 -31.77 -12.65 10.94
C GLY A 29 -30.87 -12.37 12.14
N SER A 30 -29.59 -12.54 11.95
CA SER A 30 -28.56 -12.29 12.98
C SER A 30 -28.19 -10.82 13.02
N TYR A 31 -28.19 -10.22 14.20
CA TYR A 31 -27.90 -8.80 14.39
C TYR A 31 -27.02 -8.57 15.60
N TYR A 32 -26.39 -7.42 15.64
CA TYR A 32 -25.64 -6.98 16.82
C TYR A 32 -26.56 -6.26 17.81
N SER A 33 -26.44 -6.60 19.10
CA SER A 33 -27.25 -6.02 20.17
C SER A 33 -26.48 -5.06 21.07
N SER A 34 -25.18 -4.95 20.92
CA SER A 34 -24.30 -4.10 21.72
C SER A 34 -23.40 -3.25 20.83
N SER A 35 -23.13 -1.99 21.24
CA SER A 35 -22.18 -1.11 20.57
C SER A 35 -20.78 -1.69 20.50
N ASP A 36 -20.33 -2.37 21.56
CA ASP A 36 -18.98 -2.95 21.64
C ASP A 36 -18.72 -3.99 20.55
N GLN A 37 -19.79 -4.63 20.03
CA GLN A 37 -19.71 -5.57 18.94
C GLN A 37 -19.67 -4.92 17.56
N ILE A 38 -20.04 -3.64 17.47
CA ILE A 38 -20.23 -2.90 16.22
C ILE A 38 -19.09 -1.90 16.03
N GLU A 39 -18.72 -1.21 17.08
CA GLU A 39 -17.70 -0.16 17.04
C GLU A 39 -16.36 -0.72 16.59
N GLY A 40 -15.72 -0.01 15.65
CA GLY A 40 -14.48 -0.44 15.04
C GLY A 40 -14.60 -1.41 13.86
N LYS A 41 -15.79 -2.01 13.63
CA LYS A 41 -16.08 -2.77 12.42
C LYS A 41 -16.30 -1.82 11.23
N TYR A 42 -16.41 -2.39 10.05
CA TYR A 42 -16.61 -1.67 8.81
C TYR A 42 -17.86 -2.16 8.09
N ALA A 43 -18.59 -1.26 7.44
CA ALA A 43 -19.58 -1.66 6.44
C ALA A 43 -18.89 -2.43 5.31
N LYS A 44 -19.47 -3.56 4.88
CA LYS A 44 -18.94 -4.34 3.76
C LYS A 44 -18.85 -3.49 2.49
N SER A 45 -18.00 -3.89 1.56
CA SER A 45 -17.67 -3.12 0.34
C SER A 45 -18.85 -2.94 -0.63
N ASP A 46 -19.87 -3.74 -0.50
CA ASP A 46 -21.09 -3.79 -1.32
C ASP A 46 -22.36 -3.41 -0.55
N VAL A 47 -22.21 -2.99 0.72
CA VAL A 47 -23.34 -2.68 1.60
C VAL A 47 -23.35 -1.21 1.99
N MET A 48 -24.43 -0.51 1.64
CA MET A 48 -24.80 0.78 2.20
C MET A 48 -25.84 0.55 3.32
N ILE A 49 -25.55 1.04 4.53
CA ILE A 49 -26.47 0.91 5.67
C ILE A 49 -27.30 2.20 5.74
N ALA A 50 -28.58 2.10 5.49
CA ALA A 50 -29.45 3.27 5.55
C ALA A 50 -29.66 3.74 7.00
N GLU A 51 -29.91 5.03 7.21
CA GLU A 51 -30.35 5.58 8.48
C GLU A 51 -31.58 4.83 9.00
N GLY A 52 -31.60 4.52 10.29
CA GLY A 52 -32.65 3.74 10.94
C GLY A 52 -32.49 2.20 10.82
N SER A 53 -31.54 1.72 10.02
CA SER A 53 -31.32 0.28 9.87
C SER A 53 -30.71 -0.35 11.10
N ILE A 54 -31.14 -1.57 11.43
CA ILE A 54 -30.49 -2.40 12.43
C ILE A 54 -29.15 -2.90 11.86
N PHE A 55 -28.13 -2.99 12.72
CA PHE A 55 -26.84 -3.56 12.33
C PHE A 55 -26.91 -5.09 12.27
N TYR A 56 -27.18 -5.61 11.09
CA TYR A 56 -27.12 -7.05 10.84
C TYR A 56 -25.67 -7.54 10.72
N THR A 57 -25.42 -8.79 11.13
CA THR A 57 -24.08 -9.38 11.05
C THR A 57 -23.54 -9.44 9.63
N ASP A 58 -24.43 -9.59 8.66
CA ASP A 58 -24.07 -9.63 7.24
C ASP A 58 -23.69 -8.27 6.65
N PHE A 59 -23.99 -7.16 7.33
CA PHE A 59 -23.66 -5.83 6.86
C PHE A 59 -22.26 -5.39 7.24
N LEU A 60 -21.68 -5.99 8.29
CA LEU A 60 -20.42 -5.59 8.86
C LEU A 60 -19.33 -6.64 8.65
N THR A 61 -18.11 -6.16 8.68
CA THR A 61 -16.91 -6.97 8.58
C THR A 61 -15.80 -6.40 9.47
N ASP A 62 -14.85 -7.22 9.83
CA ASP A 62 -13.67 -6.77 10.57
C ASP A 62 -12.72 -6.00 9.66
N SER A 63 -11.89 -5.13 10.27
CA SER A 63 -10.89 -4.33 9.55
C SER A 63 -9.97 -5.17 8.64
N SER A 64 -9.65 -6.39 9.07
CA SER A 64 -8.84 -7.34 8.31
C SER A 64 -9.46 -7.78 6.99
N ASN A 65 -10.80 -7.74 6.89
CA ASN A 65 -11.56 -8.23 5.73
C ASN A 65 -12.07 -7.10 4.81
N VAL A 66 -11.78 -5.84 5.14
CA VAL A 66 -12.09 -4.73 4.23
C VAL A 66 -11.13 -4.75 3.05
N SER A 67 -11.64 -4.61 1.83
CA SER A 67 -10.83 -4.63 0.60
C SER A 67 -9.67 -3.61 0.59
N ASN A 68 -9.72 -2.60 1.45
CA ASN A 68 -8.69 -1.57 1.65
C ASN A 68 -8.01 -1.67 3.02
N SER A 69 -8.01 -2.82 3.68
CA SER A 69 -7.37 -2.98 5.00
C SER A 69 -5.88 -2.62 4.99
N ALA A 70 -5.21 -2.82 3.85
CA ALA A 70 -3.82 -2.39 3.67
C ALA A 70 -3.65 -0.87 3.89
N PHE A 71 -4.67 -0.06 3.57
CA PHE A 71 -4.61 1.39 3.73
C PHE A 71 -5.03 1.88 5.13
N SER A 72 -5.78 1.08 5.88
CA SER A 72 -6.27 1.48 7.21
C SER A 72 -5.20 1.48 8.30
N SER A 73 -4.10 0.78 8.09
CA SER A 73 -2.97 0.66 9.04
C SER A 73 -1.77 1.54 8.68
N VAL A 74 -1.89 2.39 7.66
CA VAL A 74 -0.81 3.25 7.17
C VAL A 74 -0.73 4.52 8.00
N LYS A 75 0.49 4.90 8.40
CA LYS A 75 0.75 6.15 9.13
C LYS A 75 0.54 7.35 8.21
N SER A 76 0.27 8.53 8.76
CA SER A 76 -0.04 9.76 7.99
C SER A 76 1.09 10.24 7.07
N ASN A 77 2.33 9.83 7.35
CA ASN A 77 3.52 10.18 6.58
C ASN A 77 4.02 9.04 5.67
N GLU A 78 3.20 8.01 5.48
CA GLU A 78 3.54 6.85 4.67
C GLU A 78 2.66 6.76 3.43
N THR A 79 3.22 6.21 2.37
CA THR A 79 2.53 5.92 1.10
C THR A 79 2.56 4.43 0.82
N VAL A 80 1.39 3.88 0.46
CA VAL A 80 1.28 2.46 0.07
C VAL A 80 1.87 2.24 -1.32
N ILE A 81 2.66 1.19 -1.42
CA ILE A 81 3.22 0.69 -2.67
C ILE A 81 2.57 -0.65 -3.00
N SER A 82 2.16 -0.79 -4.24
CA SER A 82 1.86 -2.07 -4.85
C SER A 82 3.07 -2.50 -5.68
N TYR A 83 3.78 -3.52 -5.23
CA TYR A 83 4.96 -4.07 -5.89
C TYR A 83 4.62 -5.41 -6.52
N LYS A 84 4.96 -5.58 -7.81
CA LYS A 84 4.71 -6.82 -8.54
C LYS A 84 5.64 -7.91 -8.03
N VAL A 85 5.08 -9.06 -7.67
CA VAL A 85 5.79 -10.24 -7.19
C VAL A 85 5.29 -11.49 -7.91
N ASP A 86 5.98 -12.59 -7.68
CA ASP A 86 5.61 -13.93 -8.12
C ASP A 86 5.90 -14.95 -7.01
N MET A 87 5.75 -16.22 -7.32
CA MET A 87 6.01 -17.32 -6.38
C MET A 87 7.47 -17.39 -5.92
N ASP A 88 8.41 -17.05 -6.81
CA ASP A 88 9.84 -17.07 -6.49
C ASP A 88 10.20 -15.92 -5.55
N ALA A 89 9.79 -14.70 -5.89
CA ALA A 89 10.03 -13.51 -5.06
C ALA A 89 9.36 -13.56 -3.68
N THR A 90 8.35 -14.42 -3.49
CA THR A 90 7.64 -14.62 -2.23
C THR A 90 8.02 -15.89 -1.48
N TYR A 91 9.10 -16.54 -1.92
CA TYR A 91 9.56 -17.81 -1.34
C TYR A 91 8.45 -18.86 -1.29
N ALA A 92 7.78 -19.08 -2.43
CA ALA A 92 6.66 -20.01 -2.56
C ALA A 92 5.52 -19.72 -1.55
N ASN A 93 5.09 -18.45 -1.44
CA ASN A 93 4.07 -17.96 -0.50
C ASN A 93 4.46 -18.10 0.99
N SER A 94 5.75 -18.13 1.30
CA SER A 94 6.21 -18.18 2.69
C SER A 94 6.22 -16.80 3.36
N MET A 95 6.11 -15.72 2.58
CA MET A 95 5.92 -14.36 3.11
C MET A 95 4.44 -14.06 3.28
N MET A 96 4.04 -13.61 4.46
CA MET A 96 2.62 -13.37 4.81
C MET A 96 2.39 -11.91 5.21
N PRO A 97 1.15 -11.40 5.09
CA PRO A 97 0.79 -10.12 5.68
C PRO A 97 1.13 -10.07 7.18
N GLY A 98 1.81 -9.00 7.57
CA GLY A 98 2.34 -8.81 8.94
C GLY A 98 3.81 -9.17 9.09
N ASP A 99 4.40 -9.91 8.17
CA ASP A 99 5.84 -10.19 8.19
C ASP A 99 6.65 -8.93 7.87
N ILE A 100 7.88 -8.91 8.35
CA ILE A 100 8.85 -7.85 8.08
C ILE A 100 9.88 -8.38 7.09
N ILE A 101 10.15 -7.58 6.06
CA ILE A 101 11.13 -7.88 5.03
C ILE A 101 12.19 -6.79 4.94
N ASN A 102 13.32 -7.12 4.36
CA ASN A 102 14.32 -6.18 3.89
C ASN A 102 14.29 -6.15 2.35
N VAL A 103 14.47 -4.98 1.76
CA VAL A 103 14.63 -4.80 0.32
C VAL A 103 16.10 -4.64 0.01
N TYR A 104 16.66 -5.52 -0.80
CA TYR A 104 17.99 -5.41 -1.34
C TYR A 104 17.92 -4.84 -2.75
N LEU A 105 18.95 -4.12 -3.13
CA LEU A 105 19.12 -3.61 -4.49
C LEU A 105 20.35 -4.24 -5.11
N LYS A 106 20.17 -4.77 -6.31
CA LYS A 106 21.24 -5.16 -7.24
C LYS A 106 21.20 -4.18 -8.40
N ALA A 107 22.33 -3.65 -8.82
CA ALA A 107 22.46 -2.78 -9.97
C ALA A 107 23.80 -2.98 -10.66
N LYS A 108 23.88 -2.56 -11.92
CA LYS A 108 25.13 -2.51 -12.66
C LYS A 108 25.60 -1.06 -12.74
N SER A 109 26.82 -0.78 -12.30
CA SER A 109 27.43 0.55 -12.40
C SER A 109 27.98 0.81 -13.81
N ASP A 110 28.37 2.07 -14.09
CA ASP A 110 28.84 2.49 -15.42
C ASP A 110 30.07 1.72 -15.91
N ASP A 111 30.94 1.26 -15.01
CA ASP A 111 32.11 0.45 -15.31
C ASP A 111 31.79 -1.05 -15.48
N GLY A 112 30.53 -1.42 -15.36
CA GLY A 112 30.04 -2.78 -15.46
C GLY A 112 30.12 -3.61 -14.19
N THR A 113 30.62 -3.05 -13.09
CA THR A 113 30.64 -3.70 -11.78
C THR A 113 29.20 -3.89 -11.26
N ILE A 114 28.91 -5.09 -10.74
CA ILE A 114 27.63 -5.36 -10.08
C ILE A 114 27.73 -4.95 -8.61
N MET A 115 26.89 -4.03 -8.21
CA MET A 115 26.69 -3.69 -6.81
C MET A 115 25.46 -4.39 -6.25
N PHE A 116 25.56 -4.82 -5.00
CA PHE A 116 24.49 -5.50 -4.29
C PHE A 116 24.53 -5.11 -2.81
N GLY A 117 23.38 -4.75 -2.25
CA GLY A 117 23.33 -4.38 -0.83
C GLY A 117 21.91 -4.16 -0.32
N LYS A 118 21.79 -4.17 1.02
CA LYS A 118 20.52 -3.82 1.67
C LYS A 118 20.21 -2.35 1.37
N PHE A 119 19.04 -2.12 0.82
CA PHE A 119 18.55 -0.80 0.44
C PHE A 119 17.60 -0.23 1.50
N ILE A 120 16.53 -0.98 1.82
CA ILE A 120 15.53 -0.57 2.81
C ILE A 120 15.38 -1.70 3.82
N GLY A 121 15.36 -1.36 5.10
CA GLY A 121 15.13 -2.29 6.19
C GLY A 121 13.77 -2.11 6.85
N ASN A 122 13.28 -3.16 7.49
CA ASN A 122 12.07 -3.21 8.31
C ASN A 122 10.77 -2.86 7.58
N VAL A 123 10.62 -3.31 6.34
CA VAL A 123 9.41 -3.10 5.55
C VAL A 123 8.35 -4.13 5.97
N LYS A 124 7.21 -3.67 6.48
CA LYS A 124 6.10 -4.55 6.87
C LYS A 124 5.19 -4.83 5.68
N ILE A 125 4.91 -6.10 5.44
CA ILE A 125 3.92 -6.53 4.45
C ILE A 125 2.52 -6.20 4.97
N LEU A 126 1.78 -5.39 4.23
CA LEU A 126 0.41 -5.01 4.58
C LEU A 126 -0.61 -6.01 4.03
N ASP A 127 -0.42 -6.44 2.79
CA ASP A 127 -1.32 -7.38 2.12
C ASP A 127 -0.62 -8.07 0.94
N MET A 128 -1.14 -9.24 0.55
CA MET A 128 -0.72 -10.00 -0.64
C MET A 128 -1.93 -10.26 -1.52
N LYS A 129 -1.83 -9.90 -2.81
CA LYS A 129 -2.94 -10.03 -3.77
C LYS A 129 -2.54 -10.85 -4.97
N ASP A 130 -3.51 -11.59 -5.51
CA ASP A 130 -3.38 -12.28 -6.79
C ASP A 130 -3.53 -11.31 -7.98
N ALA A 131 -3.48 -11.84 -9.20
CA ALA A 131 -3.63 -11.04 -10.44
C ALA A 131 -5.01 -10.39 -10.58
N ASN A 132 -6.03 -10.90 -9.89
CA ASN A 132 -7.39 -10.35 -9.87
C ASN A 132 -7.61 -9.36 -8.73
N GLY A 133 -6.58 -9.07 -7.92
CA GLY A 133 -6.65 -8.18 -6.77
C GLY A 133 -7.30 -8.82 -5.54
N GLN A 134 -7.53 -10.13 -5.53
CA GLN A 134 -8.05 -10.85 -4.38
C GLN A 134 -6.91 -11.21 -3.43
N ARG A 135 -7.22 -11.30 -2.14
CA ARG A 135 -6.21 -11.65 -1.12
C ARG A 135 -5.77 -13.10 -1.26
N VAL A 136 -4.45 -13.32 -1.26
CA VAL A 136 -3.87 -14.67 -1.40
C VAL A 136 -4.19 -15.55 -0.19
N PHE A 137 -4.19 -14.98 1.02
CA PHE A 137 -4.35 -15.71 2.28
C PHE A 137 -5.75 -15.60 2.91
N GLU A 138 -6.75 -15.13 2.16
CA GLU A 138 -8.11 -14.96 2.68
C GLU A 138 -8.86 -16.29 2.84
N ASN A 139 -8.59 -17.24 1.95
CA ASN A 139 -9.29 -18.51 1.89
C ASN A 139 -8.27 -19.67 1.90
N THR A 140 -8.38 -20.55 2.89
CA THR A 140 -7.52 -21.72 3.02
C THR A 140 -7.88 -22.86 2.07
N THR A 141 -9.03 -22.80 1.41
CA THR A 141 -9.50 -23.83 0.48
C THR A 141 -9.10 -23.56 -0.97
N GLU A 142 -8.72 -22.33 -1.31
CA GLU A 142 -8.26 -21.93 -2.64
C GLU A 142 -6.80 -21.54 -2.62
N ALA A 143 -5.97 -22.30 -3.32
CA ALA A 143 -4.58 -21.91 -3.54
C ALA A 143 -4.53 -20.76 -4.57
N ARG A 144 -4.10 -19.57 -4.13
CA ARG A 144 -3.90 -18.39 -5.00
C ARG A 144 -2.42 -18.09 -5.15
N SER A 145 -2.01 -17.75 -6.37
CA SER A 145 -0.64 -17.31 -6.63
C SER A 145 -0.52 -15.80 -6.37
N PRO A 146 0.54 -15.35 -5.69
CA PRO A 146 0.78 -13.94 -5.45
C PRO A 146 1.14 -13.23 -6.77
N ALA A 147 0.64 -12.02 -6.95
CA ALA A 147 0.99 -11.15 -8.07
C ALA A 147 1.42 -9.76 -7.59
N TYR A 148 0.90 -9.33 -6.44
CA TYR A 148 1.20 -8.03 -5.86
C TYR A 148 1.39 -8.15 -4.35
N MET A 149 2.47 -7.55 -3.86
CA MET A 149 2.72 -7.31 -2.44
C MET A 149 2.47 -5.83 -2.14
N LEU A 150 1.69 -5.54 -1.10
CA LEU A 150 1.42 -4.20 -0.65
C LEU A 150 2.19 -3.93 0.64
N PHE A 151 2.90 -2.82 0.68
CA PHE A 151 3.60 -2.33 1.86
C PHE A 151 3.61 -0.80 1.86
N ALA A 152 3.87 -0.17 3.01
CA ALA A 152 3.95 1.28 3.12
C ALA A 152 5.38 1.72 3.39
N LEU A 153 5.76 2.85 2.81
CA LEU A 153 7.05 3.50 3.04
C LEU A 153 6.84 4.97 3.39
N PRO A 154 7.67 5.56 4.27
CA PRO A 154 7.79 7.00 4.43
C PRO A 154 7.99 7.69 3.08
N GLU A 155 7.49 8.92 2.93
CA GLU A 155 7.43 9.61 1.63
C GLU A 155 8.79 9.76 0.94
N ASP A 156 9.84 10.09 1.70
CA ASP A 156 11.21 10.22 1.20
C ASP A 156 11.77 8.86 0.71
N ILE A 157 11.52 7.79 1.45
CA ILE A 157 11.93 6.43 1.08
C ILE A 157 11.10 5.94 -0.12
N HIS A 158 9.79 6.25 -0.14
CA HIS A 158 8.92 5.95 -1.28
C HIS A 158 9.45 6.57 -2.57
N LEU A 159 9.84 7.84 -2.53
CA LEU A 159 10.39 8.54 -3.69
C LEU A 159 11.68 7.85 -4.20
N LEU A 160 12.58 7.51 -3.28
CA LEU A 160 13.83 6.83 -3.62
C LEU A 160 13.58 5.43 -4.19
N PHE A 161 12.62 4.70 -3.63
CA PHE A 161 12.18 3.40 -4.14
C PHE A 161 11.65 3.52 -5.59
N ARG A 162 10.83 4.54 -5.88
CA ARG A 162 10.33 4.80 -7.24
C ARG A 162 11.45 5.13 -8.21
N LYS A 163 12.40 5.98 -7.81
CA LYS A 163 13.59 6.28 -8.62
C LYS A 163 14.37 5.02 -8.96
N ALA A 164 14.61 4.12 -7.98
CA ALA A 164 15.28 2.86 -8.21
C ALA A 164 14.57 1.99 -9.26
N LEU A 165 13.23 1.93 -9.23
CA LEU A 165 12.45 1.18 -10.22
C LEU A 165 12.62 1.73 -11.64
N TYR A 166 12.76 3.04 -11.83
CA TYR A 166 12.98 3.65 -13.15
C TYR A 166 14.37 3.35 -13.71
N LEU A 167 15.35 3.06 -12.87
CA LEU A 167 16.70 2.68 -13.30
C LEU A 167 16.82 1.24 -13.81
N ARG A 168 15.75 0.45 -13.74
CA ARG A 168 15.74 -0.96 -14.15
C ARG A 168 16.28 -1.18 -15.57
N ASN A 169 15.85 -0.36 -16.51
CA ASN A 169 16.21 -0.55 -17.94
C ASN A 169 17.61 -0.02 -18.31
N GLY A 170 18.15 0.94 -17.55
CA GLY A 170 19.45 1.55 -17.84
C GLY A 170 20.60 0.93 -17.03
N TYR A 171 20.33 0.48 -15.82
CA TYR A 171 21.34 0.01 -14.86
C TYR A 171 21.06 -1.38 -14.32
N ASP A 172 20.22 -2.16 -14.98
CA ASP A 172 19.83 -3.53 -14.56
C ASP A 172 19.40 -3.59 -13.09
N VAL A 173 18.69 -2.56 -12.61
CA VAL A 173 18.25 -2.51 -11.21
C VAL A 173 17.20 -3.57 -10.95
N GLU A 174 17.48 -4.39 -9.96
CA GLU A 174 16.60 -5.41 -9.43
C GLU A 174 16.39 -5.17 -7.93
N LEU A 175 15.14 -5.15 -7.48
CA LEU A 175 14.80 -5.08 -6.07
C LEU A 175 14.43 -6.48 -5.59
N ILE A 176 15.19 -6.98 -4.63
CA ILE A 176 15.09 -8.34 -4.10
C ILE A 176 14.51 -8.27 -2.69
N LEU A 177 13.37 -8.92 -2.50
CA LEU A 177 12.69 -8.99 -1.21
C LEU A 177 13.29 -10.14 -0.40
N VAL A 178 13.70 -9.86 0.82
CA VAL A 178 14.32 -10.86 1.69
C VAL A 178 13.61 -10.86 3.04
N PRO A 179 13.09 -12.01 3.52
CA PRO A 179 12.50 -12.10 4.84
C PRO A 179 13.48 -11.61 5.91
N ASN A 180 13.01 -10.76 6.83
CA ASN A 180 13.82 -10.35 7.95
C ASN A 180 13.72 -11.42 9.05
N THR A 181 14.82 -12.12 9.30
CA THR A 181 14.91 -13.18 10.34
C THR A 181 15.32 -12.64 11.71
N GLU A 182 15.67 -11.37 11.80
CA GLU A 182 15.98 -10.72 13.07
C GLU A 182 14.69 -10.48 13.86
N LYS A 183 14.76 -10.55 15.19
CA LYS A 183 13.65 -10.19 16.05
C LYS A 183 13.50 -8.67 16.06
N VAL A 184 12.65 -8.18 15.18
CA VAL A 184 12.30 -6.77 15.06
C VAL A 184 10.94 -6.55 15.72
N GLU A 185 10.76 -5.43 16.43
CA GLU A 185 9.45 -5.04 16.96
C GLU A 185 8.50 -4.78 15.78
N LYS A 186 7.21 -5.15 15.97
CA LYS A 186 6.19 -5.05 14.90
C LYS A 186 6.00 -3.63 14.35
N ASP A 187 6.38 -2.64 15.12
CA ASP A 187 6.23 -1.21 14.81
C ASP A 187 7.58 -0.52 14.59
N ALA A 188 8.66 -1.31 14.36
CA ALA A 188 9.98 -0.77 14.05
C ALA A 188 9.93 0.11 12.80
N ASP A 189 10.62 1.24 12.86
CA ASP A 189 10.65 2.18 11.75
C ASP A 189 11.36 1.60 10.52
N VAL A 190 10.81 1.91 9.36
CA VAL A 190 11.45 1.67 8.06
C VAL A 190 12.65 2.60 7.92
N TYR A 191 13.76 2.09 7.46
CA TYR A 191 15.00 2.87 7.32
C TYR A 191 15.76 2.56 6.03
N LEU A 192 16.52 3.55 5.55
CA LEU A 192 17.48 3.39 4.47
C LEU A 192 18.80 2.85 5.01
N SER A 193 19.29 1.75 4.47
CA SER A 193 20.47 1.05 5.00
C SER A 193 21.78 1.53 4.40
N SER A 194 21.87 1.64 3.08
CA SER A 194 23.12 1.94 2.37
C SER A 194 23.12 3.35 1.78
N LYS A 195 23.99 4.23 2.31
CA LYS A 195 24.18 5.56 1.72
C LYS A 195 24.72 5.47 0.29
N TYR A 196 25.60 4.52 0.01
CA TYR A 196 26.16 4.32 -1.34
C TYR A 196 25.06 4.03 -2.38
N ILE A 197 24.08 3.18 -2.04
CA ILE A 197 22.92 2.89 -2.91
C ILE A 197 22.06 4.13 -3.09
N GLN A 198 21.83 4.91 -2.02
CA GLN A 198 21.06 6.16 -2.08
C GLN A 198 21.73 7.17 -3.01
N ASP A 199 23.04 7.38 -2.85
CA ASP A 199 23.83 8.30 -3.66
C ASP A 199 23.81 7.86 -5.14
N PHE A 200 24.02 6.56 -5.42
CA PHE A 200 23.89 6.01 -6.77
C PHE A 200 22.53 6.31 -7.42
N ILE A 201 21.43 6.05 -6.70
CA ILE A 201 20.09 6.30 -7.24
C ILE A 201 19.89 7.79 -7.52
N ASN A 202 20.31 8.67 -6.62
CA ASN A 202 20.15 10.10 -6.78
C ASN A 202 21.03 10.66 -7.91
N ASP A 203 22.24 10.19 -8.07
CA ASP A 203 23.15 10.62 -9.14
C ASP A 203 22.64 10.20 -10.54
N LYS A 204 21.93 9.07 -10.63
CA LYS A 204 21.39 8.54 -11.89
C LYS A 204 19.96 9.00 -12.17
N THR A 205 19.32 9.74 -11.26
CA THR A 205 17.95 10.25 -11.43
C THR A 205 17.91 11.76 -11.17
N LYS A 206 17.28 12.53 -12.05
CA LYS A 206 17.03 13.96 -11.86
C LYS A 206 15.56 14.20 -11.52
N MET A 207 15.29 14.94 -10.46
CA MET A 207 13.97 15.52 -10.22
C MET A 207 13.87 16.81 -11.04
N VAL A 208 12.81 16.97 -11.80
CA VAL A 208 12.52 18.17 -12.56
C VAL A 208 11.43 18.94 -11.85
N SER A 209 11.71 20.17 -11.44
CA SER A 209 10.72 21.07 -10.84
C SER A 209 9.81 21.68 -11.91
N VAL A 210 8.62 22.16 -11.51
CA VAL A 210 7.69 22.85 -12.42
C VAL A 210 8.37 24.10 -13.03
N ASP A 211 9.17 24.81 -12.24
CA ASP A 211 9.89 26.01 -12.68
C ASP A 211 10.94 25.72 -13.76
N GLU A 212 11.63 24.57 -13.66
CA GLU A 212 12.56 24.11 -14.70
C GLU A 212 11.84 23.73 -16.01
N ILE A 213 10.62 23.20 -15.92
CA ILE A 213 9.81 22.87 -17.13
C ILE A 213 9.38 24.17 -17.81
N LEU A 214 8.91 25.16 -17.05
CA LEU A 214 8.46 26.44 -17.59
C LEU A 214 9.60 27.21 -18.24
N SER A 215 10.77 27.28 -17.60
CA SER A 215 11.95 27.96 -18.15
C SER A 215 12.46 27.31 -19.45
N SER A 216 12.38 25.98 -19.55
CA SER A 216 12.78 25.24 -20.78
C SER A 216 11.81 25.42 -21.95
N THR A 217 10.57 25.87 -21.69
CA THR A 217 9.59 26.17 -22.73
C THR A 217 9.78 27.58 -23.31
N ASP A 218 10.18 28.54 -22.46
CA ASP A 218 10.44 29.92 -22.89
C ASP A 218 11.67 30.02 -23.81
N ASP A 219 12.72 29.23 -23.57
CA ASP A 219 13.90 29.17 -24.43
C ASP A 219 13.62 28.61 -25.84
N LYS A 220 12.62 27.76 -25.99
CA LYS A 220 12.21 27.19 -27.30
C LYS A 220 11.33 28.14 -28.11
N VAL A 221 10.58 29.02 -27.48
CA VAL A 221 9.74 30.02 -28.17
C VAL A 221 10.62 31.15 -28.73
N ASN A 222 11.65 31.55 -28.00
CA ASN A 222 12.58 32.60 -28.48
C ASN A 222 13.53 32.20 -29.61
N THR A 223 13.74 30.90 -29.83
CA THR A 223 14.59 30.40 -30.95
C THR A 223 13.84 30.26 -32.27
N THR A 224 12.51 30.25 -32.27
CA THR A 224 11.70 30.13 -33.47
C THR A 224 11.37 31.49 -34.14
N GLU A 225 11.41 32.60 -33.39
CA GLU A 225 11.11 33.93 -33.93
C GLU A 225 12.28 34.62 -34.67
N ASN A 226 13.51 34.08 -34.56
CA ASN A 226 14.69 34.69 -35.18
C ASN A 226 15.11 34.11 -36.53
N ASN A 227 14.36 33.18 -37.13
CA ASN A 227 14.74 32.56 -38.42
C ASN A 227 13.89 32.99 -39.62
N ASP A 228 12.92 33.91 -39.46
CA ASP A 228 12.08 34.36 -40.61
C ASP A 228 12.44 35.75 -41.16
N ASN A 229 13.64 36.28 -40.84
CA ASN A 229 14.11 37.51 -41.45
C ASN A 229 15.52 37.35 -42.02
N LYS A 230 15.63 36.63 -43.16
CA LYS A 230 16.69 36.81 -44.15
C LYS A 230 16.24 36.39 -45.53
#